data_8630b1706fa6dee20e2387aa08657be3
#
_entry.id   8630b1706fa6dee20e2387aa08657be3
#
_cell.length_a   1.000
_cell.length_b   1.000
_cell.length_c   1.000
_cell.angle_alpha   90.00
_cell.angle_beta   90.00
_cell.angle_gamma   90.00
#
_symmetry.space_group_name_H-M   'P 1'
#
loop_
_entity.id
_entity.type
_entity.pdbx_description
1 polymer ?
#
loop_
_entity_poly.entity_id
_entity_poly.type
_entity_poly.pdbx_seq_one_letter_code
_entity_poly.pdbx_strand_id
1 'polypeptide(L)'
;SFIPNFVFAVLVFVFGWVIAWFVGNLVMQAIRAIKVDHALRSAGVDDVVSRAGYKLDSGAFLGSLIKWFIILVFLIAALQILGLSQVTFFLQAVVVSFLPNVIIAVLILLVTAVIAEVAQGVVAGSARAAGITAAGFAGAAARWAIWIFGILAALSQLQIAQGILQTLFTGVVVALSLAFGLAFG
;
A
#
# COMPACT_ATOMS: atom_id res chain seq x y z
N SER A 1 12.35 10.63 -40.12
CA SER A 1 13.77 10.78 -39.75
C SER A 1 13.99 10.17 -38.36
N PHE A 2 14.72 9.07 -38.30
CA PHE A 2 14.94 8.30 -37.06
C PHE A 2 15.78 9.08 -36.02
N ILE A 3 16.78 9.85 -36.47
CA ILE A 3 17.73 10.56 -35.59
C ILE A 3 17.04 11.61 -34.71
N PRO A 4 16.19 12.52 -35.23
CA PRO A 4 15.49 13.48 -34.38
C PRO A 4 14.58 12.81 -33.34
N ASN A 5 13.84 11.78 -33.72
CA ASN A 5 12.98 11.03 -32.81
C ASN A 5 13.78 10.35 -31.70
N PHE A 6 14.96 9.81 -32.02
CA PHE A 6 15.83 9.21 -31.02
C PHE A 6 16.32 10.24 -30.00
N VAL A 7 16.76 11.41 -30.45
CA VAL A 7 17.19 12.52 -29.57
C VAL A 7 16.03 12.96 -28.67
N PHE A 8 14.83 13.15 -29.22
CA PHE A 8 13.65 13.51 -28.43
C PHE A 8 13.28 12.43 -27.41
N ALA A 9 13.32 11.16 -27.79
CA ALA A 9 13.04 10.04 -26.87
C ALA A 9 14.02 10.03 -25.69
N VAL A 10 15.31 10.22 -25.95
CA VAL A 10 16.33 10.30 -24.89
C VAL A 10 16.09 11.49 -23.97
N LEU A 11 15.79 12.67 -24.52
CA LEU A 11 15.49 13.85 -23.72
C LEU A 11 14.28 13.66 -22.82
N VAL A 12 13.19 13.08 -23.35
CA VAL A 12 11.97 12.78 -22.58
C VAL A 12 12.28 11.78 -21.46
N PHE A 13 13.07 10.76 -21.75
CA PHE A 13 13.44 9.75 -20.75
C PHE A 13 14.30 10.35 -19.62
N VAL A 14 15.33 11.13 -19.97
CA VAL A 14 16.20 11.80 -18.97
C VAL A 14 15.41 12.78 -18.11
N PHE A 15 14.53 13.56 -18.72
CA PHE A 15 13.64 14.47 -17.99
C PHE A 15 12.72 13.73 -17.03
N GLY A 16 12.14 12.62 -17.48
CA GLY A 16 11.34 11.73 -16.63
C GLY A 16 12.11 11.14 -15.47
N TRP A 17 13.38 10.78 -15.68
CA TRP A 17 14.25 10.28 -14.61
C TRP A 17 14.47 11.33 -13.51
N VAL A 18 14.72 12.57 -13.89
CA VAL A 18 14.91 13.68 -12.93
C VAL A 18 13.62 13.89 -12.12
N ILE A 19 12.46 13.94 -12.79
CA ILE A 19 11.14 14.04 -12.12
C ILE A 19 10.92 12.85 -11.18
N ALA A 20 11.19 11.64 -11.63
CA ALA A 20 11.02 10.43 -10.84
C ALA A 20 11.87 10.46 -9.55
N TRP A 21 13.12 10.92 -9.66
CA TRP A 21 14.00 11.05 -8.49
C TRP A 21 13.48 12.09 -7.50
N PHE A 22 13.03 13.24 -7.99
CA PHE A 22 12.48 14.29 -7.14
C PHE A 22 11.19 13.86 -6.44
N VAL A 23 10.22 13.33 -7.18
CA VAL A 23 8.93 12.90 -6.64
C VAL A 23 9.12 11.71 -5.68
N GLY A 24 9.96 10.73 -6.03
CA GLY A 24 10.26 9.59 -5.16
C GLY A 24 10.84 10.01 -3.82
N ASN A 25 11.75 10.99 -3.81
CA ASN A 25 12.33 11.54 -2.59
C ASN A 25 11.30 12.33 -1.76
N LEU A 26 10.42 13.09 -2.39
CA LEU A 26 9.34 13.79 -1.68
C LEU A 26 8.40 12.80 -0.98
N VAL A 27 8.01 11.74 -1.67
CA VAL A 27 7.14 10.70 -1.09
C VAL A 27 7.84 9.99 0.06
N MET A 28 9.11 9.61 -0.10
CA MET A 28 9.89 9.00 0.96
C MET A 28 9.92 9.87 2.23
N GLN A 29 10.15 11.17 2.08
CA GLN A 29 10.18 12.12 3.19
C GLN A 29 8.79 12.26 3.84
N ALA A 30 7.73 12.35 3.04
CA ALA A 30 6.36 12.45 3.53
C ALA A 30 5.96 11.22 4.36
N ILE A 31 6.26 10.01 3.89
CA ILE A 31 5.96 8.77 4.60
C ILE A 31 6.76 8.67 5.92
N ARG A 32 8.05 9.03 5.90
CA ARG A 32 8.86 9.06 7.12
C ARG A 32 8.37 10.09 8.15
N ALA A 33 7.86 11.24 7.69
CA ALA A 33 7.32 12.28 8.57
C ALA A 33 6.08 11.80 9.35
N ILE A 34 5.27 10.91 8.78
CA ILE A 34 4.07 10.34 9.41
C ILE A 34 4.44 9.22 10.43
N LYS A 35 5.72 8.81 10.50
CA LYS A 35 6.22 7.77 11.41
C LYS A 35 5.52 6.41 11.26
N VAL A 36 5.14 6.04 10.04
CA VAL A 36 4.46 4.78 9.73
C VAL A 36 5.27 3.56 10.18
N ASP A 37 6.61 3.64 10.10
CA ASP A 37 7.50 2.55 10.52
C ASP A 37 7.33 2.20 12.00
N HIS A 38 6.98 3.17 12.85
CA HIS A 38 6.68 2.90 14.26
C HIS A 38 5.45 2.00 14.43
N ALA A 39 4.37 2.29 13.70
CA ALA A 39 3.15 1.49 13.71
C ALA A 39 3.37 0.08 13.15
N LEU A 40 4.18 -0.05 12.10
CA LEU A 40 4.55 -1.35 11.52
C LEU A 40 5.41 -2.19 12.48
N ARG A 41 6.32 -1.58 13.22
CA ARG A 41 7.11 -2.25 14.27
C ARG A 41 6.23 -2.75 15.40
N SER A 42 5.30 -1.94 15.87
CA SER A 42 4.31 -2.34 16.88
C SER A 42 3.45 -3.53 16.43
N ALA A 43 3.23 -3.66 15.10
CA ALA A 43 2.51 -4.76 14.50
C ALA A 43 3.34 -6.06 14.34
N GLY A 44 4.66 -6.03 14.65
CA GLY A 44 5.56 -7.17 14.47
C GLY A 44 6.08 -7.35 13.03
N VAL A 45 5.83 -6.39 12.14
CA VAL A 45 6.29 -6.46 10.75
C VAL A 45 7.82 -6.35 10.67
N ASP A 46 8.43 -5.62 11.60
CA ASP A 46 9.89 -5.46 11.68
C ASP A 46 10.61 -6.80 11.88
N ASP A 47 10.06 -7.68 12.71
CA ASP A 47 10.63 -9.02 12.95
C ASP A 47 10.62 -9.89 11.68
N VAL A 48 9.56 -9.78 10.87
CA VAL A 48 9.44 -10.52 9.61
C VAL A 48 10.42 -9.98 8.57
N VAL A 49 10.49 -8.65 8.44
CA VAL A 49 11.35 -7.98 7.46
C VAL A 49 12.83 -8.17 7.81
N SER A 50 13.19 -8.09 9.11
CA SER A 50 14.56 -8.30 9.58
C SER A 50 15.04 -9.73 9.41
N ARG A 51 14.15 -10.73 9.59
CA ARG A 51 14.45 -12.14 9.29
C ARG A 51 14.71 -12.39 7.80
N ALA A 52 14.09 -11.59 6.94
CA ALA A 52 14.36 -11.60 5.50
C ALA A 52 15.64 -10.86 5.11
N GLY A 53 16.40 -10.30 6.08
CA GLY A 53 17.64 -9.57 5.84
C GLY A 53 17.48 -8.11 5.43
N TYR A 54 16.27 -7.56 5.53
CA TYR A 54 15.98 -6.17 5.16
C TYR A 54 15.71 -5.31 6.39
N LYS A 55 15.96 -3.99 6.26
CA LYS A 55 15.54 -3.01 7.25
C LYS A 55 14.16 -2.47 6.90
N LEU A 56 13.30 -2.35 7.89
CA LEU A 56 11.98 -1.75 7.72
C LEU A 56 12.12 -0.25 7.45
N ASP A 57 11.83 0.16 6.22
CA ASP A 57 11.78 1.57 5.78
C ASP A 57 10.64 1.70 4.75
N SER A 58 9.42 1.92 5.24
CA SER A 58 8.24 2.05 4.40
C SER A 58 8.32 3.27 3.48
N GLY A 59 8.99 4.35 3.93
CA GLY A 59 9.22 5.54 3.12
C GLY A 59 10.12 5.26 1.93
N ALA A 60 11.26 4.58 2.13
CA ALA A 60 12.16 4.20 1.06
C ALA A 60 11.50 3.22 0.08
N PHE A 61 10.72 2.27 0.58
CA PHE A 61 10.00 1.30 -0.24
C PHE A 61 8.97 1.98 -1.15
N LEU A 62 8.08 2.80 -0.59
CA LEU A 62 7.04 3.48 -1.35
C LEU A 62 7.62 4.56 -2.28
N GLY A 63 8.62 5.32 -1.82
CA GLY A 63 9.34 6.29 -2.66
C GLY A 63 10.01 5.63 -3.86
N SER A 64 10.60 4.44 -3.67
CA SER A 64 11.19 3.66 -4.78
C SER A 64 10.13 3.14 -5.74
N LEU A 65 8.97 2.64 -5.25
CA LEU A 65 7.86 2.21 -6.10
C LEU A 65 7.37 3.33 -7.00
N ILE A 66 7.13 4.51 -6.44
CA ILE A 66 6.66 5.68 -7.18
C ILE A 66 7.74 6.17 -8.17
N LYS A 67 9.01 6.18 -7.75
CA LYS A 67 10.12 6.50 -8.63
C LYS A 67 10.15 5.57 -9.85
N TRP A 68 10.10 4.25 -9.65
CA TRP A 68 10.08 3.27 -10.73
C TRP A 68 8.85 3.42 -11.62
N PHE A 69 7.67 3.69 -11.03
CA PHE A 69 6.46 3.95 -11.80
C PHE A 69 6.63 5.13 -12.77
N ILE A 70 7.13 6.27 -12.28
CA ILE A 70 7.36 7.46 -13.10
C ILE A 70 8.40 7.17 -14.19
N ILE A 71 9.51 6.48 -13.87
CA ILE A 71 10.52 6.08 -14.86
C ILE A 71 9.88 5.25 -15.98
N LEU A 72 9.04 4.27 -15.64
CA LEU A 72 8.37 3.41 -16.62
C LEU A 72 7.38 4.18 -17.49
N VAL A 73 6.63 5.13 -16.92
CA VAL A 73 5.72 6.00 -17.69
C VAL A 73 6.50 6.82 -18.73
N PHE A 74 7.61 7.42 -18.35
CA PHE A 74 8.46 8.18 -19.28
C PHE A 74 9.20 7.27 -20.28
N LEU A 75 9.54 6.06 -19.88
CA LEU A 75 10.08 5.05 -20.81
C LEU A 75 9.05 4.68 -21.87
N ILE A 76 7.79 4.47 -21.50
CA ILE A 76 6.71 4.22 -22.44
C ILE A 76 6.58 5.41 -23.43
N ALA A 77 6.60 6.64 -22.94
CA ALA A 77 6.55 7.83 -23.78
C ALA A 77 7.75 7.90 -24.77
N ALA A 78 8.95 7.60 -24.30
CA ALA A 78 10.15 7.54 -25.14
C ALA A 78 10.05 6.46 -26.22
N LEU A 79 9.55 5.26 -25.87
CA LEU A 79 9.35 4.16 -26.82
C LEU A 79 8.26 4.48 -27.86
N GLN A 80 7.22 5.24 -27.48
CA GLN A 80 6.21 5.72 -28.42
C GLN A 80 6.81 6.66 -29.47
N ILE A 81 7.67 7.58 -29.05
CA ILE A 81 8.38 8.48 -29.96
C ILE A 81 9.26 7.69 -30.96
N LEU A 82 9.82 6.57 -30.52
CA LEU A 82 10.60 5.66 -31.37
C LEU A 82 9.75 4.78 -32.30
N GLY A 83 8.41 4.80 -32.16
CA GLY A 83 7.51 4.00 -32.97
C GLY A 83 7.39 2.54 -32.57
N LEU A 84 7.88 2.16 -31.36
CA LEU A 84 7.84 0.79 -30.84
C LEU A 84 6.47 0.45 -30.23
N SER A 85 5.41 0.50 -31.05
CA SER A 85 4.02 0.42 -30.59
C SER A 85 3.67 -0.90 -29.89
N GLN A 86 4.20 -2.03 -30.31
CA GLN A 86 3.91 -3.33 -29.70
C GLN A 86 4.47 -3.43 -28.28
N VAL A 87 5.69 -2.94 -28.06
CA VAL A 87 6.35 -2.93 -26.74
C VAL A 87 5.63 -1.96 -25.81
N THR A 88 5.27 -0.78 -26.33
CA THR A 88 4.53 0.22 -25.56
C THR A 88 3.15 -0.25 -25.13
N PHE A 89 2.43 -0.95 -26.01
CA PHE A 89 1.11 -1.50 -25.65
C PHE A 89 1.18 -2.49 -24.49
N PHE A 90 2.15 -3.41 -24.51
CA PHE A 90 2.37 -4.36 -23.42
C PHE A 90 2.76 -3.65 -22.12
N LEU A 91 3.72 -2.72 -22.19
CA LEU A 91 4.15 -1.96 -21.02
C LEU A 91 3.02 -1.09 -20.44
N GLN A 92 2.20 -0.46 -21.30
CA GLN A 92 1.04 0.30 -20.84
C GLN A 92 0.05 -0.56 -20.06
N ALA A 93 -0.27 -1.76 -20.55
CA ALA A 93 -1.18 -2.66 -19.87
C ALA A 93 -0.68 -3.02 -18.45
N VAL A 94 0.62 -3.29 -18.31
CA VAL A 94 1.23 -3.64 -17.02
C VAL A 94 1.41 -2.42 -16.13
N VAL A 95 2.03 -1.35 -16.65
CA VAL A 95 2.44 -0.19 -15.84
C VAL A 95 1.24 0.67 -15.44
N VAL A 96 0.36 0.99 -16.40
CA VAL A 96 -0.77 1.91 -16.14
C VAL A 96 -1.88 1.23 -15.35
N SER A 97 -2.10 -0.06 -15.54
CA SER A 97 -3.18 -0.78 -14.86
C SER A 97 -2.75 -1.40 -13.53
N PHE A 98 -1.57 -2.00 -13.45
CA PHE A 98 -1.17 -2.78 -12.28
C PHE A 98 -0.38 -1.97 -11.25
N LEU A 99 0.59 -1.17 -11.66
CA LEU A 99 1.48 -0.47 -10.72
C LEU A 99 0.77 0.54 -9.82
N PRO A 100 -0.19 1.37 -10.30
CA PRO A 100 -0.96 2.24 -9.42
C PRO A 100 -1.73 1.47 -8.36
N ASN A 101 -2.29 0.30 -8.72
CA ASN A 101 -3.01 -0.54 -7.77
C ASN A 101 -2.09 -1.10 -6.67
N VAL A 102 -0.84 -1.45 -7.02
CA VAL A 102 0.17 -1.86 -6.04
C VAL A 102 0.50 -0.72 -5.08
N ILE A 103 0.72 0.50 -5.61
CA ILE A 103 1.00 1.68 -4.78
C ILE A 103 -0.16 1.94 -3.81
N ILE A 104 -1.40 1.92 -4.30
CA ILE A 104 -2.59 2.13 -3.47
C ILE A 104 -2.73 1.01 -2.44
N ALA A 105 -2.49 -0.25 -2.79
CA ALA A 105 -2.54 -1.37 -1.84
C ALA A 105 -1.51 -1.20 -0.71
N VAL A 106 -0.29 -0.77 -1.03
CA VAL A 106 0.74 -0.45 -0.02
C VAL A 106 0.29 0.70 0.88
N LEU A 107 -0.27 1.78 0.31
CA LEU A 107 -0.81 2.90 1.09
C LEU A 107 -1.93 2.45 2.03
N ILE A 108 -2.84 1.59 1.56
CA ILE A 108 -3.90 1.01 2.41
C ILE A 108 -3.29 0.26 3.60
N LEU A 109 -2.25 -0.57 3.38
CA LEU A 109 -1.59 -1.30 4.46
C LEU A 109 -0.88 -0.37 5.45
N LEU A 110 -0.23 0.69 4.97
CA LEU A 110 0.42 1.68 5.82
C LEU A 110 -0.60 2.44 6.69
N VAL A 111 -1.72 2.87 6.10
CA VAL A 111 -2.82 3.53 6.84
C VAL A 111 -3.45 2.56 7.83
N THR A 112 -3.66 1.30 7.41
CA THR A 112 -4.18 0.24 8.28
C THR A 112 -3.31 0.05 9.52
N ALA A 113 -1.98 0.02 9.37
CA ALA A 113 -1.05 -0.13 10.49
C ALA A 113 -1.22 1.00 11.52
N VAL A 114 -1.30 2.25 11.05
CA VAL A 114 -1.49 3.42 11.92
C VAL A 114 -2.84 3.37 12.63
N ILE A 115 -3.91 3.10 11.90
CA ILE A 115 -5.27 3.04 12.48
C ILE A 115 -5.38 1.88 13.48
N ALA A 116 -4.79 0.72 13.18
CA ALA A 116 -4.82 -0.45 14.04
C ALA A 116 -4.12 -0.19 15.39
N GLU A 117 -2.98 0.53 15.37
CA GLU A 117 -2.25 0.90 16.58
C GLU A 117 -3.05 1.89 17.44
N VAL A 118 -3.58 2.94 16.82
CA VAL A 118 -4.41 3.94 17.52
C VAL A 118 -5.65 3.28 18.12
N ALA A 119 -6.36 2.47 17.35
CA ALA A 119 -7.57 1.78 17.82
C ALA A 119 -7.27 0.83 18.98
N GLN A 120 -6.17 0.08 18.93
CA GLN A 120 -5.75 -0.77 20.05
C GLN A 120 -5.56 0.05 21.33
N GLY A 121 -4.88 1.19 21.22
CA GLY A 121 -4.63 2.08 22.36
C GLY A 121 -5.92 2.65 22.95
N VAL A 122 -6.81 3.14 22.09
CA VAL A 122 -8.11 3.72 22.50
C VAL A 122 -8.99 2.66 23.15
N VAL A 123 -9.15 1.49 22.53
CA VAL A 123 -10.01 0.41 23.04
C VAL A 123 -9.48 -0.15 24.36
N ALA A 124 -8.16 -0.43 24.44
CA ALA A 124 -7.56 -0.91 25.67
C ALA A 124 -7.61 0.14 26.78
N GLY A 125 -7.44 1.42 26.46
CA GLY A 125 -7.55 2.53 27.41
C GLY A 125 -8.96 2.67 27.97
N SER A 126 -9.97 2.69 27.10
CA SER A 126 -11.38 2.77 27.47
C SER A 126 -11.83 1.58 28.33
N ALA A 127 -11.41 0.37 27.94
CA ALA A 127 -11.72 -0.86 28.68
C ALA A 127 -11.09 -0.85 30.09
N ARG A 128 -9.85 -0.35 30.25
CA ARG A 128 -9.20 -0.17 31.57
C ARG A 128 -9.93 0.86 32.41
N ALA A 129 -10.34 1.98 31.82
CA ALA A 129 -11.11 3.02 32.53
C ALA A 129 -12.47 2.50 33.02
N ALA A 130 -13.08 1.57 32.28
CA ALA A 130 -14.31 0.87 32.68
C ALA A 130 -14.10 -0.27 33.69
N GLY A 131 -12.88 -0.50 34.16
CA GLY A 131 -12.57 -1.58 35.13
C GLY A 131 -12.55 -2.99 34.53
N ILE A 132 -12.49 -3.13 33.21
CA ILE A 132 -12.49 -4.43 32.52
C ILE A 132 -11.09 -5.05 32.65
N THR A 133 -11.01 -6.23 33.27
CA THR A 133 -9.74 -6.97 33.47
C THR A 133 -9.12 -7.46 32.16
N ALA A 134 -9.95 -7.72 31.12
CA ALA A 134 -9.52 -8.16 29.80
C ALA A 134 -9.23 -7.01 28.81
N ALA A 135 -8.89 -5.82 29.30
CA ALA A 135 -8.66 -4.62 28.46
C ALA A 135 -7.59 -4.83 27.37
N GLY A 136 -6.53 -5.58 27.67
CA GLY A 136 -5.50 -5.94 26.70
C GLY A 136 -6.02 -6.81 25.55
N PHE A 137 -6.88 -7.76 25.87
CA PHE A 137 -7.52 -8.61 24.87
C PHE A 137 -8.48 -7.80 23.96
N ALA A 138 -9.27 -6.90 24.55
CA ALA A 138 -10.18 -6.03 23.79
C ALA A 138 -9.41 -5.15 22.78
N GLY A 139 -8.29 -4.54 23.22
CA GLY A 139 -7.41 -3.77 22.34
C GLY A 139 -6.78 -4.63 21.23
N ALA A 140 -6.29 -5.83 21.57
CA ALA A 140 -5.74 -6.76 20.59
C ALA A 140 -6.80 -7.21 19.55
N ALA A 141 -8.02 -7.50 20.00
CA ALA A 141 -9.11 -7.86 19.11
C ALA A 141 -9.44 -6.75 18.12
N ALA A 142 -9.52 -5.49 18.59
CA ALA A 142 -9.73 -4.33 17.74
C ALA A 142 -8.61 -4.18 16.69
N ARG A 143 -7.35 -4.33 17.09
CA ARG A 143 -6.19 -4.28 16.18
C ARG A 143 -6.27 -5.36 15.10
N TRP A 144 -6.53 -6.61 15.49
CA TRP A 144 -6.64 -7.72 14.55
C TRP A 144 -7.81 -7.56 13.57
N ALA A 145 -8.95 -7.07 14.06
CA ALA A 145 -10.09 -6.76 13.20
C ALA A 145 -9.71 -5.75 12.11
N ILE A 146 -9.04 -4.66 12.48
CA ILE A 146 -8.59 -3.63 11.52
C ILE A 146 -7.57 -4.20 10.53
N TRP A 147 -6.62 -5.04 10.98
CA TRP A 147 -5.67 -5.70 10.09
C TRP A 147 -6.35 -6.61 9.09
N ILE A 148 -7.33 -7.41 9.51
CA ILE A 148 -8.08 -8.28 8.59
C ILE A 148 -8.76 -7.45 7.49
N PHE A 149 -9.47 -6.38 7.86
CA PHE A 149 -10.12 -5.51 6.87
C PHE A 149 -9.11 -4.78 5.97
N GLY A 150 -8.01 -4.30 6.52
CA GLY A 150 -6.96 -3.63 5.76
C GLY A 150 -6.28 -4.54 4.75
N ILE A 151 -5.97 -5.79 5.14
CA ILE A 151 -5.40 -6.78 4.22
C ILE A 151 -6.41 -7.12 3.11
N LEU A 152 -7.69 -7.35 3.45
CA LEU A 152 -8.73 -7.62 2.45
C LEU A 152 -8.89 -6.45 1.48
N ALA A 153 -8.86 -5.21 1.97
CA ALA A 153 -8.93 -4.01 1.13
C ALA A 153 -7.72 -3.90 0.21
N ALA A 154 -6.50 -4.14 0.70
CA ALA A 154 -5.28 -4.12 -0.10
C ALA A 154 -5.28 -5.20 -1.19
N LEU A 155 -5.72 -6.43 -0.86
CA LEU A 155 -5.84 -7.51 -1.84
C LEU A 155 -6.92 -7.21 -2.89
N SER A 156 -8.04 -6.60 -2.49
CA SER A 156 -9.09 -6.14 -3.41
C SER A 156 -8.54 -5.09 -4.40
N GLN A 157 -7.69 -4.19 -3.92
CA GLN A 157 -7.04 -3.17 -4.76
C GLN A 157 -6.11 -3.77 -5.81
N LEU A 158 -5.43 -4.86 -5.49
CA LEU A 158 -4.58 -5.59 -6.44
C LEU A 158 -5.38 -6.36 -7.50
N GLN A 159 -6.70 -6.37 -7.41
CA GLN A 159 -7.61 -7.09 -8.30
C GLN A 159 -7.34 -8.61 -8.35
N ILE A 160 -6.68 -9.15 -7.33
CA ILE A 160 -6.39 -10.57 -7.20
C ILE A 160 -7.62 -11.26 -6.64
N ALA A 161 -8.16 -12.22 -7.40
CA ALA A 161 -9.26 -13.08 -6.97
C ALA A 161 -10.48 -12.31 -6.38
N GLN A 162 -10.90 -11.22 -7.01
CA GLN A 162 -11.96 -10.32 -6.51
C GLN A 162 -13.23 -11.05 -6.07
N GLY A 163 -13.64 -12.09 -6.80
CA GLY A 163 -14.84 -12.89 -6.44
C GLY A 163 -14.69 -13.59 -5.09
N ILE A 164 -13.52 -14.18 -4.81
CA ILE A 164 -13.24 -14.88 -3.56
C ILE A 164 -13.15 -13.86 -2.41
N LEU A 165 -12.43 -12.76 -2.63
CA LEU A 165 -12.27 -11.70 -1.63
C LEU A 165 -13.61 -11.06 -1.28
N GLN A 166 -14.47 -10.81 -2.26
CA GLN A 166 -15.79 -10.23 -2.03
C GLN A 166 -16.69 -11.20 -1.22
N THR A 167 -16.60 -12.48 -1.49
CA THR A 167 -17.33 -13.52 -0.71
C THR A 167 -16.83 -13.58 0.72
N LEU A 168 -15.50 -13.57 0.94
CA LEU A 168 -14.90 -13.55 2.28
C LEU A 168 -15.27 -12.29 3.04
N PHE A 169 -15.18 -11.12 2.40
CA PHE A 169 -15.55 -9.84 3.01
C PHE A 169 -17.03 -9.84 3.43
N THR A 170 -17.91 -10.27 2.54
CA THR A 170 -19.35 -10.38 2.84
C THR A 170 -19.60 -11.37 3.99
N GLY A 171 -18.91 -12.52 3.99
CA GLY A 171 -18.99 -13.50 5.08
C GLY A 171 -18.59 -12.93 6.43
N VAL A 172 -17.48 -12.19 6.49
CA VAL A 172 -17.02 -11.53 7.74
C VAL A 172 -18.02 -10.47 8.21
N VAL A 173 -18.52 -9.62 7.28
CA VAL A 173 -19.50 -8.58 7.62
C VAL A 173 -20.79 -9.20 8.13
N VAL A 174 -21.31 -10.24 7.47
CA VAL A 174 -22.53 -10.96 7.90
C VAL A 174 -22.32 -11.61 9.26
N ALA A 175 -21.20 -12.29 9.48
CA ALA A 175 -20.88 -12.93 10.76
C ALA A 175 -20.82 -11.90 11.91
N LEU A 176 -20.17 -10.77 11.69
CA LEU A 176 -20.10 -9.69 12.68
C LEU A 176 -21.48 -9.07 12.92
N SER A 177 -22.26 -8.82 11.85
CA SER A 177 -23.61 -8.26 11.97
C SER A 177 -24.53 -9.18 12.77
N LEU A 178 -24.47 -10.50 12.53
CA LEU A 178 -25.23 -11.49 13.30
C LEU A 178 -24.74 -11.56 14.75
N ALA A 179 -23.42 -11.54 14.97
CA ALA A 179 -22.87 -11.57 16.33
C ALA A 179 -23.31 -10.36 17.16
N PHE A 180 -23.23 -9.16 16.57
CA PHE A 180 -23.71 -7.93 17.22
C PHE A 180 -25.25 -7.91 17.36
N GLY A 181 -25.99 -8.30 16.33
CA GLY A 181 -27.45 -8.39 16.37
C GLY A 181 -27.96 -9.33 17.46
N LEU A 182 -27.32 -10.50 17.63
CA LEU A 182 -27.67 -11.46 18.67
C LEU A 182 -27.18 -11.06 20.07
N ALA A 183 -26.11 -10.28 20.15
CA ALA A 183 -25.57 -9.82 21.45
C ALA A 183 -26.35 -8.63 22.03
N PHE A 184 -26.93 -7.78 21.18
CA PHE A 184 -27.57 -6.53 21.57
C PHE A 184 -29.07 -6.43 21.16
N GLY A 185 -29.57 -7.37 20.35
CA GLY A 185 -30.99 -7.49 19.97
C GLY A 185 -31.68 -8.53 20.80
#